data_e3831615dc08cf8589168233f8dbdf1c
#
_entry.id   e3831615dc08cf8589168233f8dbdf1c
#
_cell.length_a   1.000
_cell.length_b   1.000
_cell.length_c   1.000
_cell.angle_alpha   90.00
_cell.angle_beta   90.00
_cell.angle_gamma   90.00
#
_symmetry.space_group_name_H-M   'P 1'
#
loop_
_entity.id
_entity.type
_entity.pdbx_description
1 polymer ?
#
loop_
_entity_poly.entity_id
_entity_poly.type
_entity_poly.pdbx_seq_one_letter_code
_entity_poly.pdbx_strand_id
1 'polypeptide(L)'
;MNVYYNPLDKVCKSVTGGIKRNEDLVINVFGDGDEPCLFVLFKDGGEAQYLHMKKCGRCWTVTLNFSETGLYFYYFIIGGSKAGAGKFRDLAFSEQISCYQIVVYAEEFSTPDWFKGGVMYQIFPDRFCRGKDIPIGKGKWLHTKWDEAPEYRMNA
;
A
#
# COMPACT_ATOMS: atom_id res chain seq x y z
N MET A 1 5.79 -22.70 10.88
CA MET A 1 5.84 -22.56 9.41
C MET A 1 6.62 -21.29 9.11
N ASN A 2 7.68 -21.38 8.31
CA ASN A 2 8.42 -20.20 7.87
C ASN A 2 7.83 -19.75 6.52
N VAL A 3 7.16 -18.60 6.50
CA VAL A 3 6.49 -18.07 5.31
C VAL A 3 7.03 -16.69 5.03
N TYR A 4 7.34 -16.39 3.78
CA TYR A 4 7.87 -15.12 3.33
C TYR A 4 7.00 -14.51 2.22
N TYR A 5 6.63 -13.26 2.40
CA TYR A 5 6.02 -12.41 1.39
C TYR A 5 6.39 -10.94 1.67
N ASN A 6 6.81 -10.25 0.62
CA ASN A 6 7.05 -8.80 0.66
C ASN A 6 6.55 -8.19 -0.67
N PRO A 7 5.54 -7.29 -0.65
CA PRO A 7 4.95 -6.71 -1.86
C PRO A 7 5.91 -5.80 -2.65
N LEU A 8 7.06 -5.43 -2.06
CA LEU A 8 8.09 -4.64 -2.72
C LEU A 8 9.15 -5.51 -3.41
N ASP A 9 9.15 -6.82 -3.13
CA ASP A 9 10.04 -7.78 -3.78
C ASP A 9 9.39 -8.32 -5.05
N LYS A 10 10.04 -8.09 -6.19
CA LYS A 10 9.54 -8.55 -7.51
C LYS A 10 9.40 -10.06 -7.63
N VAL A 11 10.09 -10.83 -6.78
CA VAL A 11 9.91 -12.28 -6.71
C VAL A 11 8.56 -12.63 -6.08
N CYS A 12 8.11 -11.84 -5.11
CA CYS A 12 6.81 -12.02 -4.45
C CYS A 12 5.65 -11.40 -5.23
N LYS A 13 5.86 -10.25 -5.85
CA LYS A 13 4.85 -9.53 -6.62
C LYS A 13 5.48 -9.01 -7.90
N SER A 14 5.04 -9.50 -9.06
CA SER A 14 5.66 -9.23 -10.37
C SER A 14 5.74 -7.74 -10.74
N VAL A 15 4.83 -6.93 -10.20
CA VAL A 15 4.78 -5.47 -10.42
C VAL A 15 4.75 -4.75 -9.07
N THR A 16 5.69 -3.83 -8.84
CA THR A 16 5.66 -2.92 -7.70
C THR A 16 4.79 -1.71 -8.01
N GLY A 17 3.92 -1.30 -7.08
CA GLY A 17 2.97 -0.20 -7.29
C GLY A 17 1.67 -0.63 -7.96
N GLY A 18 1.11 0.24 -8.80
CA GLY A 18 -0.12 -0.02 -9.53
C GLY A 18 0.11 -0.87 -10.79
N ILE A 19 -0.95 -1.49 -11.27
CA ILE A 19 -0.97 -2.30 -12.49
C ILE A 19 -2.02 -1.74 -13.46
N LYS A 20 -1.78 -1.85 -14.75
CA LYS A 20 -2.77 -1.52 -15.76
C LYS A 20 -3.89 -2.53 -15.80
N ARG A 21 -5.09 -2.06 -16.11
CA ARG A 21 -6.22 -2.93 -16.43
C ARG A 21 -5.83 -3.91 -17.55
N ASN A 22 -6.30 -5.14 -17.44
CA ASN A 22 -6.05 -6.26 -18.39
C ASN A 22 -4.59 -6.75 -18.47
N GLU A 23 -3.69 -6.29 -17.60
CA GLU A 23 -2.36 -6.86 -17.43
C GLU A 23 -2.36 -7.94 -16.33
N ASP A 24 -1.50 -8.94 -16.49
CA ASP A 24 -1.37 -10.02 -15.52
C ASP A 24 -0.46 -9.63 -14.35
N LEU A 25 -0.95 -9.89 -13.14
CA LEU A 25 -0.21 -9.75 -11.90
C LEU A 25 0.03 -11.12 -11.28
N VAL A 26 1.30 -11.49 -11.13
CA VAL A 26 1.67 -12.73 -10.45
C VAL A 26 2.04 -12.41 -9.00
N ILE A 27 1.45 -13.17 -8.09
CA ILE A 27 1.76 -13.11 -6.66
C ILE A 27 2.25 -14.47 -6.19
N ASN A 28 3.42 -14.48 -5.52
CA ASN A 28 4.07 -15.65 -4.96
C ASN A 28 4.27 -15.47 -3.46
N VAL A 29 3.85 -16.47 -2.69
CA VAL A 29 4.14 -16.60 -1.26
C VAL A 29 5.08 -17.79 -1.07
N PHE A 30 6.23 -17.58 -0.44
CA PHE A 30 7.23 -18.62 -0.23
C PHE A 30 7.04 -19.28 1.14
N GLY A 31 7.22 -20.58 1.19
CA GLY A 31 7.13 -21.33 2.45
C GLY A 31 7.39 -22.82 2.26
N ASP A 32 7.82 -23.46 3.37
CA ASP A 32 8.23 -24.87 3.38
C ASP A 32 7.08 -25.85 3.67
N GLY A 33 5.89 -25.34 4.03
CA GLY A 33 4.72 -26.16 4.33
C GLY A 33 3.96 -26.61 3.07
N ASP A 34 3.12 -27.64 3.22
CA ASP A 34 2.17 -28.11 2.21
C ASP A 34 0.73 -27.67 2.50
N GLU A 35 0.56 -26.79 3.50
CA GLU A 35 -0.72 -26.24 3.89
C GLU A 35 -1.38 -25.51 2.73
N PRO A 36 -2.72 -25.57 2.59
CA PRO A 36 -3.43 -24.81 1.56
C PRO A 36 -3.26 -23.32 1.78
N CYS A 37 -3.04 -22.59 0.69
CA CYS A 37 -2.96 -21.14 0.69
C CYS A 37 -4.08 -20.56 -0.17
N LEU A 38 -4.90 -19.70 0.44
CA LEU A 38 -5.94 -18.93 -0.25
C LEU A 38 -5.48 -17.48 -0.37
N PHE A 39 -5.65 -16.92 -1.54
CA PHE A 39 -5.57 -15.49 -1.79
C PHE A 39 -6.96 -14.89 -1.69
N VAL A 40 -7.16 -13.97 -0.77
CA VAL A 40 -8.45 -13.30 -0.57
C VAL A 40 -8.36 -11.91 -1.16
N LEU A 41 -9.21 -11.62 -2.13
CA LEU A 41 -9.24 -10.36 -2.89
C LEU A 41 -10.62 -9.73 -2.79
N PHE A 42 -10.67 -8.42 -2.61
CA PHE A 42 -11.91 -7.64 -2.70
C PHE A 42 -11.63 -6.23 -3.20
N LYS A 43 -12.57 -5.68 -3.95
CA LYS A 43 -12.57 -4.27 -4.33
C LYS A 43 -13.09 -3.44 -3.15
N ASP A 44 -12.68 -2.20 -3.02
CA ASP A 44 -13.16 -1.30 -1.97
C ASP A 44 -14.70 -1.24 -1.98
N GLY A 45 -15.31 -1.60 -0.85
CA GLY A 45 -16.77 -1.74 -0.70
C GLY A 45 -17.41 -2.98 -1.36
N GLY A 46 -16.61 -3.88 -1.95
CA GLY A 46 -17.07 -5.10 -2.63
C GLY A 46 -16.97 -6.37 -1.79
N GLU A 47 -17.53 -7.45 -2.33
CA GLU A 47 -17.45 -8.78 -1.71
C GLU A 47 -16.07 -9.41 -1.88
N ALA A 48 -15.68 -10.23 -0.89
CA ALA A 48 -14.43 -10.96 -0.92
C ALA A 48 -14.49 -12.19 -1.85
N GLN A 49 -13.50 -12.34 -2.69
CA GLN A 49 -13.26 -13.50 -3.54
C GLN A 49 -12.13 -14.33 -2.93
N TYR A 50 -12.29 -15.65 -2.89
CA TYR A 50 -11.34 -16.60 -2.34
C TYR A 50 -10.74 -17.43 -3.48
N LEU A 51 -9.47 -17.23 -3.76
CA LEU A 51 -8.75 -17.90 -4.84
C LEU A 51 -7.74 -18.89 -4.27
N HIS A 52 -7.81 -20.16 -4.68
CA HIS A 52 -6.80 -21.14 -4.33
C HIS A 52 -5.49 -20.82 -5.03
N MET A 53 -4.42 -20.66 -4.27
CA MET A 53 -3.08 -20.52 -4.83
C MET A 53 -2.51 -21.90 -5.18
N LYS A 54 -1.85 -21.96 -6.35
CA LYS A 54 -1.21 -23.19 -6.81
C LYS A 54 0.13 -23.39 -6.13
N LYS A 55 0.34 -24.54 -5.49
CA LYS A 55 1.65 -24.93 -4.94
C LYS A 55 2.62 -25.23 -6.08
N CYS A 56 3.80 -24.60 -6.05
CA CYS A 56 4.88 -24.80 -7.00
C CYS A 56 6.22 -24.85 -6.26
N GLY A 57 6.67 -26.07 -5.93
CA GLY A 57 7.86 -26.28 -5.11
C GLY A 57 7.72 -25.61 -3.73
N ARG A 58 8.58 -24.64 -3.42
CA ARG A 58 8.59 -23.90 -2.16
C ARG A 58 7.76 -22.61 -2.19
N CYS A 59 6.85 -22.45 -3.16
CA CYS A 59 5.98 -21.27 -3.20
C CYS A 59 4.54 -21.66 -3.55
N TRP A 60 3.60 -20.79 -3.14
CA TRP A 60 2.24 -20.76 -3.66
C TRP A 60 2.13 -19.57 -4.60
N THR A 61 1.53 -19.77 -5.76
CA THR A 61 1.39 -18.75 -6.81
C THR A 61 -0.05 -18.55 -7.21
N VAL A 62 -0.41 -17.31 -7.54
CA VAL A 62 -1.67 -16.95 -8.19
C VAL A 62 -1.39 -15.88 -9.25
N THR A 63 -2.08 -15.99 -10.39
CA THR A 63 -2.08 -14.96 -11.44
C THR A 63 -3.44 -14.29 -11.44
N LEU A 64 -3.44 -12.98 -11.39
CA LEU A 64 -4.61 -12.12 -11.35
C LEU A 64 -4.66 -11.27 -12.61
N ASN A 65 -5.86 -11.07 -13.14
CA ASN A 65 -6.13 -10.13 -14.21
C ASN A 65 -7.35 -9.28 -13.82
N PHE A 66 -7.27 -7.98 -14.01
CA PHE A 66 -8.30 -7.05 -13.57
C PHE A 66 -8.96 -6.37 -14.77
N SER A 67 -10.24 -6.61 -14.98
CA SER A 67 -11.05 -5.96 -16.01
C SER A 67 -11.56 -4.57 -15.62
N GLU A 68 -11.55 -4.23 -14.34
CA GLU A 68 -12.01 -2.96 -13.80
C GLU A 68 -10.92 -2.20 -13.07
N THR A 69 -10.89 -0.88 -13.27
CA THR A 69 -10.04 0.03 -12.51
C THR A 69 -10.54 0.19 -11.08
N GLY A 70 -9.64 0.52 -10.17
CA GLY A 70 -10.00 0.79 -8.78
C GLY A 70 -8.95 0.41 -7.78
N LEU A 71 -9.33 0.51 -6.51
CA LEU A 71 -8.53 0.08 -5.38
C LEU A 71 -9.02 -1.29 -4.93
N TYR A 72 -8.10 -2.23 -4.90
CA TYR A 72 -8.33 -3.60 -4.41
C TYR A 72 -7.48 -3.86 -3.18
N PHE A 73 -8.02 -4.69 -2.29
CA PHE A 73 -7.36 -5.14 -1.08
C PHE A 73 -7.19 -6.65 -1.11
N TYR A 74 -6.12 -7.13 -0.51
CA TYR A 74 -5.89 -8.57 -0.41
C TYR A 74 -5.13 -8.95 0.85
N TYR A 75 -5.32 -10.22 1.22
CA TYR A 75 -4.60 -10.91 2.26
C TYR A 75 -4.56 -12.41 1.95
N PHE A 76 -3.92 -13.19 2.78
CA PHE A 76 -3.79 -14.64 2.60
C PHE A 76 -4.47 -15.39 3.75
N ILE A 77 -4.88 -16.62 3.48
CA ILE A 77 -5.23 -17.60 4.50
C ILE A 77 -4.33 -18.81 4.27
N ILE A 78 -3.44 -19.10 5.21
CA ILE A 78 -2.42 -20.14 5.09
C ILE A 78 -2.63 -21.13 6.24
N GLY A 79 -2.94 -22.40 5.92
CA GLY A 79 -3.25 -23.42 6.92
C GLY A 79 -4.42 -23.01 7.84
N GLY A 80 -5.40 -22.25 7.31
CA GLY A 80 -6.54 -21.77 8.07
C GLY A 80 -6.31 -20.46 8.85
N SER A 81 -5.07 -19.96 8.94
CA SER A 81 -4.74 -18.73 9.66
C SER A 81 -4.65 -17.54 8.71
N LYS A 82 -5.21 -16.40 9.11
CA LYS A 82 -5.14 -15.17 8.34
C LYS A 82 -3.74 -14.57 8.40
N ALA A 83 -3.23 -14.11 7.25
CA ALA A 83 -1.93 -13.47 7.11
C ALA A 83 -2.03 -12.23 6.21
N GLY A 84 -1.61 -11.09 6.71
CA GLY A 84 -1.71 -9.80 6.02
C GLY A 84 -0.47 -8.94 6.25
N ALA A 85 -0.59 -7.63 6.01
CA ALA A 85 0.51 -6.70 6.14
C ALA A 85 0.89 -6.47 7.60
N GLY A 86 2.13 -6.77 7.95
CA GLY A 86 2.75 -6.43 9.22
C GLY A 86 3.22 -4.97 9.27
N LYS A 87 3.87 -4.60 10.39
CA LYS A 87 4.32 -3.22 10.66
C LYS A 87 5.27 -2.68 9.58
N PHE A 88 6.09 -3.53 8.99
CA PHE A 88 7.08 -3.17 7.97
C PHE A 88 6.67 -3.68 6.56
N ARG A 89 5.38 -3.92 6.33
CA ARG A 89 4.81 -4.51 5.12
C ARG A 89 5.21 -5.97 4.87
N ASP A 90 5.89 -6.59 5.81
CA ASP A 90 6.13 -8.02 5.86
C ASP A 90 4.85 -8.81 6.11
N LEU A 91 4.90 -10.12 5.98
CA LEU A 91 3.77 -10.98 6.27
C LEU A 91 3.62 -11.20 7.78
N ALA A 92 2.47 -10.88 8.31
CA ALA A 92 2.12 -11.09 9.71
C ALA A 92 0.84 -11.93 9.85
N PHE A 93 0.85 -12.91 10.75
CA PHE A 93 -0.32 -13.69 11.12
C PHE A 93 -1.08 -12.99 12.25
N SER A 94 -2.37 -12.74 12.07
CA SER A 94 -3.23 -12.12 13.08
C SER A 94 -4.70 -12.32 12.75
N GLU A 95 -5.56 -12.35 13.75
CA GLU A 95 -7.01 -12.30 13.54
C GLU A 95 -7.47 -10.93 13.01
N GLN A 96 -6.82 -9.87 13.49
CA GLN A 96 -6.99 -8.51 12.99
C GLN A 96 -5.83 -8.17 12.05
N ILE A 97 -6.04 -8.39 10.77
CA ILE A 97 -5.03 -8.15 9.75
C ILE A 97 -5.18 -6.77 9.11
N SER A 98 -4.05 -6.18 8.72
CA SER A 98 -4.03 -5.12 7.73
C SER A 98 -3.92 -5.73 6.34
N CYS A 99 -4.74 -5.25 5.40
CA CYS A 99 -4.70 -5.73 4.03
C CYS A 99 -3.58 -5.06 3.23
N TYR A 100 -3.01 -5.79 2.28
CA TYR A 100 -2.22 -5.21 1.21
C TYR A 100 -3.13 -4.54 0.17
N GLN A 101 -2.57 -3.67 -0.67
CA GLN A 101 -3.31 -2.92 -1.67
C GLN A 101 -2.80 -3.16 -3.08
N ILE A 102 -3.71 -3.16 -4.06
CA ILE A 102 -3.43 -3.11 -5.49
C ILE A 102 -4.24 -1.97 -6.08
N VAL A 103 -3.57 -1.04 -6.74
CA VAL A 103 -4.20 0.01 -7.55
C VAL A 103 -4.24 -0.46 -8.99
N VAL A 104 -5.43 -0.57 -9.57
CA VAL A 104 -5.61 -0.88 -10.99
C VAL A 104 -5.99 0.41 -11.71
N TYR A 105 -5.19 0.82 -12.68
CA TYR A 105 -5.41 2.05 -13.44
C TYR A 105 -5.78 1.78 -14.90
N ALA A 106 -6.36 2.77 -15.56
CA ALA A 106 -6.81 2.68 -16.95
C ALA A 106 -5.62 2.52 -17.92
N GLU A 107 -5.82 1.83 -19.03
CA GLU A 107 -4.78 1.59 -20.04
C GLU A 107 -4.21 2.89 -20.62
N GLU A 108 -5.09 3.87 -20.82
CA GLU A 108 -4.78 5.19 -21.35
C GLU A 108 -4.09 6.11 -20.34
N PHE A 109 -4.03 5.73 -19.05
CA PHE A 109 -3.36 6.53 -18.04
C PHE A 109 -1.85 6.61 -18.32
N SER A 110 -1.37 7.82 -18.42
CA SER A 110 0.05 8.11 -18.65
C SER A 110 0.48 9.31 -17.80
N THR A 111 1.59 9.18 -17.13
CA THR A 111 2.23 10.32 -16.47
C THR A 111 2.88 11.20 -17.54
N PRO A 112 2.64 12.53 -17.53
CA PRO A 112 3.29 13.44 -18.46
C PRO A 112 4.82 13.29 -18.42
N ASP A 113 5.47 13.29 -19.58
CA ASP A 113 6.91 13.05 -19.69
C ASP A 113 7.75 14.07 -18.93
N TRP A 114 7.30 15.33 -18.89
CA TRP A 114 7.98 16.38 -18.13
C TRP A 114 7.99 16.12 -16.60
N PHE A 115 7.08 15.29 -16.09
CA PHE A 115 6.99 14.96 -14.67
C PHE A 115 7.73 13.64 -14.31
N LYS A 116 8.00 12.78 -15.30
CA LYS A 116 8.72 11.52 -15.09
C LYS A 116 10.15 11.80 -14.66
N GLY A 117 10.53 11.25 -13.50
CA GLY A 117 11.86 11.47 -12.92
C GLY A 117 12.07 12.85 -12.29
N GLY A 118 11.03 13.68 -12.25
CA GLY A 118 11.05 14.97 -11.57
C GLY A 118 11.00 14.83 -10.05
N VAL A 119 11.51 15.86 -9.37
CA VAL A 119 11.38 15.99 -7.91
C VAL A 119 10.35 17.06 -7.62
N MET A 120 9.30 16.72 -6.87
CA MET A 120 8.34 17.68 -6.36
C MET A 120 8.72 18.06 -4.93
N TYR A 121 8.91 19.36 -4.71
CA TYR A 121 9.14 19.90 -3.39
C TYR A 121 7.94 20.75 -2.95
N GLN A 122 7.19 20.27 -1.96
CA GLN A 122 6.05 20.98 -1.41
C GLN A 122 6.47 21.74 -0.16
N ILE A 123 6.26 23.05 -0.18
CA ILE A 123 6.56 23.92 0.95
C ILE A 123 5.25 24.34 1.62
N PHE A 124 5.18 24.13 2.94
CA PHE A 124 4.15 24.69 3.81
C PHE A 124 4.72 25.96 4.45
N PRO A 125 4.35 27.16 3.97
CA PRO A 125 4.98 28.42 4.41
C PRO A 125 4.87 28.69 5.90
N ASP A 126 3.78 28.23 6.52
CA ASP A 126 3.52 28.33 7.96
C ASP A 126 4.39 27.41 8.82
N ARG A 127 5.04 26.42 8.20
CA ARG A 127 5.94 25.44 8.85
C ARG A 127 7.35 25.44 8.26
N PHE A 128 7.68 26.42 7.43
CA PHE A 128 8.98 26.54 6.80
C PHE A 128 9.86 27.56 7.50
N CYS A 129 11.17 27.52 7.23
CA CYS A 129 12.12 28.44 7.80
C CYS A 129 11.79 29.90 7.41
N ARG A 130 11.67 30.76 8.38
CA ARG A 130 11.38 32.19 8.19
C ARG A 130 12.66 32.96 7.86
N GLY A 131 12.70 33.60 6.71
CA GLY A 131 13.87 34.36 6.25
C GLY A 131 14.01 35.76 6.90
N LYS A 132 12.90 36.34 7.41
CA LYS A 132 12.86 37.63 8.08
C LYS A 132 11.79 37.66 9.17
N ASP A 133 11.96 38.50 10.18
CA ASP A 133 10.91 38.76 11.15
C ASP A 133 9.82 39.61 10.52
N ILE A 134 8.68 39.02 10.24
CA ILE A 134 7.50 39.68 9.70
C ILE A 134 6.49 39.81 10.86
N PRO A 135 5.83 40.95 11.03
CA PRO A 135 4.78 41.12 12.03
C PRO A 135 3.69 40.10 11.84
N ILE A 136 3.31 39.42 12.93
CA ILE A 136 2.24 38.45 12.91
C ILE A 136 0.91 39.19 12.84
N GLY A 137 0.05 38.85 11.87
CA GLY A 137 -1.28 39.46 11.73
C GLY A 137 -2.15 39.23 12.96
N LYS A 138 -3.11 40.14 13.21
CA LYS A 138 -4.08 39.99 14.30
C LYS A 138 -4.79 38.65 14.28
N GLY A 139 -4.94 37.99 15.42
CA GLY A 139 -5.59 36.69 15.55
C GLY A 139 -4.73 35.48 15.12
N LYS A 140 -3.45 35.71 14.81
CA LYS A 140 -2.48 34.65 14.51
C LYS A 140 -1.43 34.56 15.60
N TRP A 141 -0.87 33.40 15.79
CA TRP A 141 0.14 33.14 16.80
C TRP A 141 1.26 32.29 16.21
N LEU A 142 2.46 32.41 16.77
CA LEU A 142 3.67 31.75 16.31
C LEU A 142 4.00 30.57 17.21
N HIS A 143 4.18 29.40 16.64
CA HIS A 143 4.85 28.29 17.30
C HIS A 143 6.35 28.56 17.33
N THR A 144 6.92 28.63 18.53
CA THR A 144 8.36 28.92 18.71
C THR A 144 9.21 27.66 18.83
N LYS A 145 8.57 26.51 19.10
CA LYS A 145 9.24 25.22 19.26
C LYS A 145 8.84 24.28 18.11
N TRP A 146 9.82 23.83 17.35
CA TRP A 146 9.62 22.97 16.19
C TRP A 146 9.16 21.55 16.51
N ASP A 147 9.52 21.04 17.67
CA ASP A 147 9.25 19.71 18.18
C ASP A 147 7.95 19.62 19.00
N GLU A 148 7.28 20.75 19.21
CA GLU A 148 6.02 20.81 19.93
C GLU A 148 4.84 20.49 19.01
N ALA A 149 3.93 19.63 19.45
CA ALA A 149 2.73 19.31 18.71
C ALA A 149 1.87 20.58 18.54
N PRO A 150 1.37 20.87 17.32
CA PRO A 150 0.52 22.04 17.08
C PRO A 150 -0.76 21.94 17.91
N GLU A 151 -1.04 22.96 18.73
CA GLU A 151 -2.33 23.08 19.39
C GLU A 151 -3.40 23.51 18.39
N TYR A 152 -4.51 22.76 18.38
CA TYR A 152 -5.68 23.12 17.59
C TYR A 152 -6.50 24.14 18.37
N ARG A 153 -6.48 25.41 17.93
CA ARG A 153 -7.36 26.45 18.51
C ARG A 153 -8.41 26.82 17.48
N MET A 154 -9.68 26.60 17.82
CA MET A 154 -10.76 27.20 17.03
C MET A 154 -10.66 28.72 17.12
N ASN A 155 -10.73 29.40 15.98
CA ASN A 155 -10.85 30.84 15.97
C ASN A 155 -12.13 31.24 16.71
N ALA A 156 -11.99 31.97 17.79
CA ALA A 156 -13.10 32.59 18.49
C ALA A 156 -13.64 33.79 17.70
#